data_cb40357f3c654c79545c32bcff334906
#
_entry.id   cb40357f3c654c79545c32bcff334906
#
_cell.length_a   1.000
_cell.length_b   1.000
_cell.length_c   1.000
_cell.angle_alpha   90.00
_cell.angle_beta   90.00
_cell.angle_gamma   90.00
#
_symmetry.space_group_name_H-M   'P 1'
#
loop_
_entity.id
_entity.type
_entity.pdbx_description
1 polymer ?
#
loop_
_entity_poly.entity_id
_entity_poly.type
_entity_poly.pdbx_seq_one_letter_code
_entity_poly.pdbx_strand_id
1 'polypeptide(L)'
;MKIVELKVPHNGRCSDIVFYKPDGVETYPVIILSHGYNGHKSDFDLSAKYFAENGIGAVCHTFCGGSTRDESGFGTTNMTLFTEKEDLLAIVDEVKKWKQTEKIFLFGASQGGMVSAMTAEEIEEDIEGLILLYPALCIPDNWNKRFPRLEDIPDSEELWGMTLGRTFFESIHGCSVKEMLGKYSKNVLIMHGVEDDVVPYEYAKWAEKTYQNAKLEIFYNEGHGFSENGNRRMEAMTMYFVHDCLR
;
A
#
# COMPACT_ATOMS: atom_id res chain seq x y z
N MET A 1 15.07 -18.67 5.12
CA MET A 1 14.16 -17.57 5.48
C MET A 1 13.63 -17.80 6.90
N LYS A 2 13.53 -16.75 7.72
CA LYS A 2 12.94 -16.75 9.07
C LYS A 2 11.70 -15.86 9.08
N ILE A 3 10.60 -16.31 9.70
CA ILE A 3 9.38 -15.53 9.87
C ILE A 3 9.33 -15.04 11.31
N VAL A 4 9.06 -13.74 11.50
CA VAL A 4 9.01 -13.07 12.80
C VAL A 4 7.74 -12.24 12.88
N GLU A 5 6.94 -12.47 13.89
CA GLU A 5 5.77 -11.64 14.21
C GLU A 5 6.18 -10.55 15.18
N LEU A 6 5.76 -9.32 14.93
CA LEU A 6 6.09 -8.15 15.73
C LEU A 6 4.85 -7.26 15.89
N LYS A 7 4.87 -6.45 16.94
CA LYS A 7 3.85 -5.43 17.18
C LYS A 7 4.50 -4.05 17.18
N VAL A 8 3.88 -3.11 16.46
CA VAL A 8 4.35 -1.73 16.33
C VAL A 8 3.33 -0.78 16.99
N PRO A 9 3.55 -0.40 18.27
CA PRO A 9 2.67 0.53 18.96
C PRO A 9 2.88 1.97 18.45
N HIS A 10 1.79 2.69 18.19
CA HIS A 10 1.81 4.09 17.75
C HIS A 10 0.43 4.76 17.97
N ASN A 11 0.39 6.01 18.30
CA ASN A 11 -0.83 6.85 18.38
C ASN A 11 -2.03 6.17 19.09
N GLY A 12 -1.78 5.41 20.16
CA GLY A 12 -2.82 4.65 20.87
C GLY A 12 -3.32 3.40 20.13
N ARG A 13 -2.74 3.04 19.00
CA ARG A 13 -2.99 1.82 18.22
C ARG A 13 -1.77 0.89 18.26
N CYS A 14 -1.93 -0.29 17.69
CA CYS A 14 -0.84 -1.24 17.58
C CYS A 14 -0.99 -2.07 16.30
N SER A 15 -0.11 -1.82 15.32
CA SER A 15 -0.08 -2.59 14.08
C SER A 15 0.60 -3.93 14.28
N ASP A 16 -0.03 -4.99 13.79
CA ASP A 16 0.55 -6.33 13.74
C ASP A 16 1.27 -6.52 12.41
N ILE A 17 2.56 -6.86 12.48
CA ILE A 17 3.39 -7.10 11.32
C ILE A 17 3.97 -8.51 11.31
N VAL A 18 4.16 -9.06 10.12
CA VAL A 18 4.90 -10.31 9.87
C VAL A 18 6.09 -9.96 9.01
N PHE A 19 7.28 -10.23 9.53
CA PHE A 19 8.53 -10.00 8.83
C PHE A 19 9.12 -11.31 8.30
N TYR A 20 9.27 -11.40 6.99
CA TYR A 20 9.93 -12.48 6.27
C TYR A 20 11.39 -12.08 6.05
N LYS A 21 12.27 -12.61 6.92
CA LYS A 21 13.69 -12.25 6.93
C LYS A 21 14.48 -13.19 6.01
N PRO A 22 15.30 -12.64 5.07
CA PRO A 22 16.22 -13.45 4.28
C PRO A 22 17.26 -14.18 5.13
N ASP A 23 17.73 -15.35 4.67
CA ASP A 23 18.87 -16.05 5.26
C ASP A 23 20.17 -15.76 4.48
N GLY A 24 21.29 -15.90 5.14
CA GLY A 24 22.60 -15.90 4.49
C GLY A 24 23.11 -14.55 4.00
N VAL A 25 22.38 -13.46 4.28
CA VAL A 25 22.76 -12.08 3.93
C VAL A 25 22.85 -11.22 5.18
N GLU A 26 23.83 -10.34 5.24
CA GLU A 26 24.11 -9.50 6.40
C GLU A 26 23.21 -8.27 6.40
N THR A 27 23.07 -7.62 5.25
CA THR A 27 22.15 -6.49 5.01
C THR A 27 21.32 -6.76 3.76
N TYR A 28 20.13 -6.18 3.70
CA TYR A 28 19.20 -6.38 2.59
C TYR A 28 18.19 -5.20 2.49
N PRO A 29 17.67 -4.93 1.29
CA PRO A 29 16.54 -4.05 1.13
C PRO A 29 15.29 -4.67 1.77
N VAL A 30 14.38 -3.83 2.25
CA VAL A 30 13.10 -4.26 2.83
C VAL A 30 11.93 -3.67 2.05
N ILE A 31 11.01 -4.52 1.64
CA ILE A 31 9.73 -4.10 1.06
C ILE A 31 8.65 -4.17 2.16
N ILE A 32 7.91 -3.08 2.35
CA ILE A 32 6.73 -3.04 3.22
C ILE A 32 5.49 -3.16 2.34
N LEU A 33 4.71 -4.23 2.54
CA LEU A 33 3.55 -4.59 1.71
C LEU A 33 2.25 -4.18 2.41
N SER A 34 1.54 -3.24 1.81
CA SER A 34 0.28 -2.68 2.27
C SER A 34 -0.90 -3.25 1.49
N HIS A 35 -1.82 -3.92 2.18
CA HIS A 35 -2.99 -4.56 1.60
C HIS A 35 -4.05 -3.55 1.11
N GLY A 36 -4.97 -4.01 0.27
CA GLY A 36 -6.13 -3.24 -0.18
C GLY A 36 -7.28 -3.20 0.85
N TYR A 37 -8.42 -2.63 0.43
CA TYR A 37 -9.62 -2.53 1.24
C TYR A 37 -10.05 -3.89 1.82
N ASN A 38 -10.32 -3.94 3.13
CA ASN A 38 -10.69 -5.17 3.86
C ASN A 38 -9.70 -6.33 3.69
N GLY A 39 -8.44 -6.02 3.32
CA GLY A 39 -7.35 -6.98 3.18
C GLY A 39 -6.73 -7.39 4.52
N HIS A 40 -5.64 -8.14 4.47
CA HIS A 40 -4.95 -8.63 5.67
C HIS A 40 -3.47 -8.92 5.36
N LYS A 41 -2.62 -8.90 6.37
CA LYS A 41 -1.18 -9.20 6.25
C LYS A 41 -0.88 -10.53 5.55
N SER A 42 -1.76 -11.54 5.68
CA SER A 42 -1.58 -12.84 5.03
C SER A 42 -1.84 -12.82 3.52
N ASP A 43 -2.46 -11.78 2.99
CA ASP A 43 -2.81 -11.72 1.57
C ASP A 43 -1.55 -11.67 0.68
N PHE A 44 -0.40 -11.27 1.25
CA PHE A 44 0.90 -11.23 0.59
C PHE A 44 1.89 -12.33 1.04
N ASP A 45 1.45 -13.34 1.79
CA ASP A 45 2.33 -14.39 2.33
C ASP A 45 3.20 -15.06 1.27
N LEU A 46 2.64 -15.38 0.11
CA LEU A 46 3.37 -16.03 -0.98
C LEU A 46 4.43 -15.11 -1.59
N SER A 47 4.06 -13.88 -1.89
CA SER A 47 4.98 -12.88 -2.44
C SER A 47 6.08 -12.50 -1.44
N ALA A 48 5.73 -12.36 -0.15
CA ALA A 48 6.70 -12.06 0.90
C ALA A 48 7.74 -13.19 1.07
N LYS A 49 7.30 -14.45 0.99
CA LYS A 49 8.20 -15.61 0.98
C LYS A 49 9.11 -15.58 -0.25
N TYR A 50 8.54 -15.34 -1.43
CA TYR A 50 9.31 -15.24 -2.66
C TYR A 50 10.39 -14.14 -2.57
N PHE A 51 10.07 -12.94 -2.08
CA PHE A 51 11.03 -11.86 -1.90
C PHE A 51 12.13 -12.24 -0.90
N ALA A 52 11.77 -12.82 0.25
CA ALA A 52 12.72 -13.20 1.26
C ALA A 52 13.67 -14.33 0.81
N GLU A 53 13.19 -15.30 0.04
CA GLU A 53 14.01 -16.36 -0.57
C GLU A 53 14.98 -15.83 -1.62
N ASN A 54 14.69 -14.66 -2.19
CA ASN A 54 15.54 -13.96 -3.16
C ASN A 54 16.33 -12.77 -2.56
N GLY A 55 16.49 -12.73 -1.23
CA GLY A 55 17.40 -11.80 -0.57
C GLY A 55 16.80 -10.43 -0.22
N ILE A 56 15.49 -10.23 -0.36
CA ILE A 56 14.79 -9.00 0.00
C ILE A 56 13.92 -9.26 1.24
N GLY A 57 14.12 -8.50 2.31
CA GLY A 57 13.24 -8.55 3.48
C GLY A 57 11.81 -8.08 3.11
N ALA A 58 10.79 -8.78 3.60
CA ALA A 58 9.41 -8.41 3.32
C ALA A 58 8.61 -8.27 4.61
N VAL A 59 7.96 -7.13 4.80
CA VAL A 59 7.08 -6.83 5.94
C VAL A 59 5.65 -6.75 5.45
N CYS A 60 4.81 -7.67 5.91
CA CYS A 60 3.36 -7.62 5.71
C CYS A 60 2.70 -7.10 6.99
N HIS A 61 1.68 -6.28 6.86
CA HIS A 61 0.95 -5.73 8.00
C HIS A 61 -0.56 -5.70 7.72
N THR A 62 -1.35 -5.60 8.78
CA THR A 62 -2.78 -5.26 8.69
C THR A 62 -2.95 -3.83 9.21
N PHE A 63 -3.60 -2.97 8.43
CA PHE A 63 -3.96 -1.63 8.86
C PHE A 63 -4.96 -1.70 10.03
N CYS A 64 -4.75 -0.89 11.06
CA CYS A 64 -5.67 -0.81 12.19
C CYS A 64 -7.05 -0.33 11.73
N GLY A 65 -8.07 -1.17 11.90
CA GLY A 65 -9.42 -0.92 11.41
C GLY A 65 -9.58 -1.05 9.88
N GLY A 66 -8.52 -1.36 9.13
CA GLY A 66 -8.56 -1.51 7.68
C GLY A 66 -9.10 -2.87 7.20
N SER A 67 -9.51 -3.73 8.13
CA SER A 67 -10.00 -5.07 7.85
C SER A 67 -10.97 -5.55 8.90
N THR A 68 -11.95 -6.36 8.49
CA THR A 68 -12.78 -7.15 9.43
C THR A 68 -11.98 -8.26 10.14
N ARG A 69 -10.76 -8.55 9.66
CA ARG A 69 -9.80 -9.50 10.26
C ARG A 69 -8.76 -8.81 11.14
N ASP A 70 -8.85 -7.48 11.32
CA ASP A 70 -7.93 -6.73 12.18
C ASP A 70 -8.16 -7.05 13.66
N GLU A 71 -7.07 -7.29 14.39
CA GLU A 71 -7.06 -7.61 15.81
C GLU A 71 -6.52 -6.46 16.68
N SER A 72 -6.27 -5.28 16.10
CA SER A 72 -5.76 -4.12 16.84
C SER A 72 -6.76 -3.55 17.85
N GLY A 73 -8.04 -3.85 17.70
CA GLY A 73 -9.14 -3.27 18.48
C GLY A 73 -9.57 -1.87 17.99
N PHE A 74 -8.96 -1.35 16.93
CA PHE A 74 -9.38 -0.12 16.28
C PHE A 74 -10.52 -0.42 15.31
N GLY A 75 -11.72 0.09 15.58
CA GLY A 75 -12.90 -0.25 14.78
C GLY A 75 -12.82 0.26 13.33
N THR A 76 -13.39 -0.51 12.39
CA THR A 76 -13.41 -0.15 10.97
C THR A 76 -14.11 1.19 10.70
N THR A 77 -15.06 1.56 11.55
CA THR A 77 -15.77 2.85 11.52
C THR A 77 -14.91 4.05 11.94
N ASN A 78 -13.74 3.82 12.51
CA ASN A 78 -12.77 4.86 12.87
C ASN A 78 -11.62 4.97 11.87
N MET A 79 -11.49 4.00 10.96
CA MET A 79 -10.44 3.97 9.95
C MET A 79 -10.65 5.06 8.91
N THR A 80 -9.55 5.66 8.47
CA THR A 80 -9.45 6.60 7.34
C THR A 80 -8.16 6.34 6.57
N LEU A 81 -8.01 6.86 5.34
CA LEU A 81 -6.74 6.81 4.62
C LEU A 81 -5.58 7.44 5.41
N PHE A 82 -5.90 8.44 6.25
CA PHE A 82 -4.90 9.11 7.08
C PHE A 82 -4.48 8.29 8.29
N THR A 83 -5.41 7.56 8.93
CA THR A 83 -5.04 6.63 10.01
C THR A 83 -4.23 5.45 9.48
N GLU A 84 -4.54 4.92 8.30
CA GLU A 84 -3.74 3.91 7.62
C GLU A 84 -2.35 4.43 7.24
N LYS A 85 -2.25 5.71 6.80
CA LYS A 85 -0.96 6.36 6.56
C LYS A 85 -0.13 6.46 7.85
N GLU A 86 -0.73 6.83 8.98
CA GLU A 86 -0.03 6.85 10.27
C GLU A 86 0.48 5.46 10.68
N ASP A 87 -0.30 4.40 10.44
CA ASP A 87 0.13 3.03 10.67
C ASP A 87 1.37 2.69 9.84
N LEU A 88 1.35 3.03 8.53
CA LEU A 88 2.47 2.77 7.63
C LEU A 88 3.72 3.59 8.02
N LEU A 89 3.56 4.86 8.39
CA LEU A 89 4.67 5.69 8.91
C LEU A 89 5.33 5.06 10.13
N ALA A 90 4.55 4.57 11.09
CA ALA A 90 5.07 3.92 12.28
C ALA A 90 5.82 2.62 11.94
N ILE A 91 5.35 1.85 10.96
CA ILE A 91 6.02 0.63 10.48
C ILE A 91 7.35 0.99 9.79
N VAL A 92 7.38 2.03 8.95
CA VAL A 92 8.64 2.52 8.34
C VAL A 92 9.64 2.91 9.42
N ASP A 93 9.20 3.68 10.43
CA ASP A 93 10.06 4.09 11.54
C ASP A 93 10.59 2.91 12.37
N GLU A 94 9.82 1.83 12.48
CA GLU A 94 10.30 0.60 13.12
C GLU A 94 11.35 -0.11 12.25
N VAL A 95 11.08 -0.29 10.96
CA VAL A 95 11.99 -0.96 10.01
C VAL A 95 13.32 -0.21 9.87
N LYS A 96 13.33 1.11 9.93
CA LYS A 96 14.55 1.97 9.93
C LYS A 96 15.50 1.65 11.09
N LYS A 97 14.99 1.17 12.22
CA LYS A 97 15.82 0.83 13.40
C LYS A 97 16.55 -0.51 13.25
N TRP A 98 16.15 -1.35 12.30
CA TRP A 98 16.75 -2.66 12.13
C TRP A 98 18.12 -2.53 11.45
N LYS A 99 19.16 -3.03 12.11
CA LYS A 99 20.56 -2.90 11.64
C LYS A 99 20.82 -3.52 10.27
N GLN A 100 19.99 -4.50 9.87
CA GLN A 100 20.12 -5.20 8.60
C GLN A 100 19.40 -4.50 7.45
N THR A 101 18.54 -3.51 7.73
CA THR A 101 17.84 -2.74 6.69
C THR A 101 18.82 -1.85 5.93
N GLU A 102 18.99 -2.11 4.65
CA GLU A 102 19.83 -1.30 3.75
C GLU A 102 19.02 -0.15 3.16
N LYS A 103 17.89 -0.46 2.55
CA LYS A 103 16.96 0.48 1.92
C LYS A 103 15.53 0.00 2.14
N ILE A 104 14.58 0.92 2.14
CA ILE A 104 13.16 0.63 2.31
C ILE A 104 12.42 0.96 1.02
N PHE A 105 11.52 0.06 0.62
CA PHE A 105 10.59 0.23 -0.48
C PHE A 105 9.16 0.10 0.04
N LEU A 106 8.27 0.95 -0.43
CA LEU A 106 6.84 0.80 -0.17
C LEU A 106 6.18 0.07 -1.33
N PHE A 107 5.38 -0.92 -1.01
CA PHE A 107 4.52 -1.64 -1.94
C PHE A 107 3.08 -1.55 -1.48
N GLY A 108 2.18 -1.04 -2.31
CA GLY A 108 0.77 -0.95 -1.96
C GLY A 108 -0.15 -1.45 -3.05
N ALA A 109 -1.10 -2.30 -2.68
CA ALA A 109 -2.16 -2.77 -3.58
C ALA A 109 -3.48 -2.04 -3.32
N SER A 110 -4.17 -1.62 -4.38
CA SER A 110 -5.51 -1.01 -4.28
C SER A 110 -5.53 0.19 -3.31
N GLN A 111 -6.34 0.16 -2.24
CA GLN A 111 -6.34 1.19 -1.18
C GLN A 111 -4.95 1.34 -0.54
N GLY A 112 -4.25 0.23 -0.26
CA GLY A 112 -2.87 0.28 0.24
C GLY A 112 -1.92 0.98 -0.73
N GLY A 113 -2.21 0.96 -2.04
CA GLY A 113 -1.49 1.75 -3.05
C GLY A 113 -1.71 3.25 -2.90
N MET A 114 -2.95 3.69 -2.62
CA MET A 114 -3.22 5.10 -2.29
C MET A 114 -2.51 5.53 -1.02
N VAL A 115 -2.56 4.71 0.03
CA VAL A 115 -1.90 4.99 1.32
C VAL A 115 -0.38 5.02 1.17
N SER A 116 0.21 4.06 0.43
CA SER A 116 1.66 4.05 0.16
C SER A 116 2.10 5.28 -0.64
N ALA A 117 1.30 5.71 -1.62
CA ALA A 117 1.56 6.93 -2.37
C ALA A 117 1.53 8.17 -1.45
N MET A 118 0.48 8.33 -0.62
CA MET A 118 0.40 9.42 0.36
C MET A 118 1.56 9.43 1.36
N THR A 119 2.00 8.25 1.77
CA THR A 119 3.14 8.10 2.68
C THR A 119 4.44 8.52 2.01
N ALA A 120 4.66 8.11 0.76
CA ALA A 120 5.85 8.47 -0.02
C ALA A 120 6.02 9.98 -0.19
N GLU A 121 4.91 10.72 -0.36
CA GLU A 121 4.93 12.20 -0.43
C GLU A 121 5.48 12.87 0.84
N GLU A 122 5.37 12.20 1.98
CA GLU A 122 5.78 12.76 3.29
C GLU A 122 7.20 12.35 3.68
N ILE A 123 7.62 11.13 3.35
CA ILE A 123 8.89 10.55 3.82
C ILE A 123 9.82 10.15 2.67
N GLU A 124 9.89 10.94 1.61
CA GLU A 124 10.70 10.66 0.41
C GLU A 124 12.14 10.25 0.74
N GLU A 125 12.77 10.92 1.70
CA GLU A 125 14.17 10.66 2.07
C GLU A 125 14.37 9.28 2.71
N ASP A 126 13.34 8.71 3.32
CA ASP A 126 13.41 7.46 4.07
C ASP A 126 13.18 6.22 3.20
N ILE A 127 12.63 6.40 2.00
CA ILE A 127 12.32 5.29 1.08
C ILE A 127 13.08 5.43 -0.22
N GLU A 128 13.44 4.29 -0.84
CA GLU A 128 14.21 4.24 -2.08
C GLU A 128 13.34 4.12 -3.33
N GLY A 129 12.16 3.55 -3.20
CA GLY A 129 11.23 3.39 -4.32
C GLY A 129 9.82 3.06 -3.88
N LEU A 130 8.86 3.35 -4.74
CA LEU A 130 7.43 3.14 -4.55
C LEU A 130 6.89 2.18 -5.59
N ILE A 131 6.17 1.14 -5.14
CA ILE A 131 5.57 0.13 -6.00
C ILE A 131 4.04 0.17 -5.79
N LEU A 132 3.32 0.45 -6.85
CA LEU A 132 1.87 0.63 -6.84
C LEU A 132 1.20 -0.45 -7.69
N LEU A 133 0.48 -1.35 -7.04
CA LEU A 133 -0.23 -2.44 -7.67
C LEU A 133 -1.72 -2.09 -7.76
N TYR A 134 -2.24 -1.89 -8.97
CA TYR A 134 -3.61 -1.40 -9.25
C TYR A 134 -4.10 -0.37 -8.22
N PRO A 135 -3.34 0.74 -8.01
CA PRO A 135 -3.56 1.64 -6.87
C PRO A 135 -4.90 2.35 -6.98
N ALA A 136 -5.70 2.31 -5.90
CA ALA A 136 -7.04 2.91 -5.88
C ALA A 136 -6.99 4.44 -5.70
N LEU A 137 -6.28 5.13 -6.60
CA LEU A 137 -6.13 6.58 -6.59
C LEU A 137 -7.45 7.32 -6.86
N CYS A 138 -8.47 6.59 -7.32
CA CYS A 138 -9.82 7.11 -7.54
C CYS A 138 -10.63 7.33 -6.25
N ILE A 139 -10.15 6.88 -5.09
CA ILE A 139 -10.93 6.90 -3.83
C ILE A 139 -11.47 8.30 -3.51
N PRO A 140 -10.68 9.39 -3.45
CA PRO A 140 -11.24 10.71 -3.15
C PRO A 140 -12.27 11.16 -4.19
N ASP A 141 -12.00 10.98 -5.47
CA ASP A 141 -12.87 11.42 -6.55
C ASP A 141 -14.21 10.66 -6.55
N ASN A 142 -14.18 9.34 -6.32
CA ASN A 142 -15.38 8.50 -6.29
C ASN A 142 -16.30 8.88 -5.13
N TRP A 143 -15.74 9.08 -3.93
CA TRP A 143 -16.53 9.40 -2.75
C TRP A 143 -17.04 10.84 -2.77
N ASN A 144 -16.26 11.81 -3.26
CA ASN A 144 -16.72 13.19 -3.46
C ASN A 144 -17.84 13.28 -4.52
N LYS A 145 -17.80 12.43 -5.55
CA LYS A 145 -18.89 12.31 -6.52
C LYS A 145 -20.16 11.70 -5.91
N ARG A 146 -19.99 10.71 -5.03
CA ARG A 146 -21.13 10.03 -4.35
C ARG A 146 -21.75 10.90 -3.28
N PHE A 147 -20.93 11.60 -2.50
CA PHE A 147 -21.36 12.50 -1.43
C PHE A 147 -20.83 13.92 -1.70
N PRO A 148 -21.48 14.69 -2.59
CA PRO A 148 -20.97 16.00 -2.99
C PRO A 148 -21.03 17.06 -1.90
N ARG A 149 -21.88 16.86 -0.86
CA ARG A 149 -21.99 17.76 0.29
C ARG A 149 -21.81 17.01 1.60
N LEU A 150 -21.28 17.67 2.62
CA LEU A 150 -21.06 17.07 3.94
C LEU A 150 -22.33 16.49 4.56
N GLU A 151 -23.47 17.13 4.35
CA GLU A 151 -24.77 16.64 4.85
C GLU A 151 -25.25 15.36 4.15
N ASP A 152 -24.73 15.02 2.97
CA ASP A 152 -25.08 13.80 2.24
C ASP A 152 -24.29 12.57 2.77
N ILE A 153 -23.25 12.79 3.58
CA ILE A 153 -22.43 11.72 4.14
C ILE A 153 -23.22 10.99 5.23
N PRO A 154 -23.44 9.67 5.09
CA PRO A 154 -24.11 8.86 6.11
C PRO A 154 -23.24 8.66 7.35
N ASP A 155 -23.84 8.26 8.48
CA ASP A 155 -23.11 7.90 9.69
C ASP A 155 -22.18 6.69 9.46
N SER A 156 -22.58 5.79 8.58
CA SER A 156 -21.78 4.66 8.13
C SER A 156 -22.25 4.13 6.78
N GLU A 157 -21.36 3.45 6.06
CA GLU A 157 -21.64 2.81 4.77
C GLU A 157 -21.04 1.39 4.77
N GLU A 158 -21.83 0.40 4.41
CA GLU A 158 -21.31 -0.95 4.17
C GLU A 158 -20.83 -1.08 2.73
N LEU A 159 -19.59 -1.52 2.58
CA LEU A 159 -18.96 -1.77 1.28
C LEU A 159 -18.22 -3.10 1.33
N TRP A 160 -18.57 -4.04 0.48
CA TRP A 160 -17.91 -5.34 0.32
C TRP A 160 -17.61 -6.05 1.66
N GLY A 161 -18.61 -6.09 2.54
CA GLY A 161 -18.56 -6.80 3.82
C GLY A 161 -17.78 -6.10 4.94
N MET A 162 -17.40 -4.82 4.76
CA MET A 162 -16.83 -4.00 5.82
C MET A 162 -17.58 -2.67 5.94
N THR A 163 -17.83 -2.23 7.17
CA THR A 163 -18.51 -0.95 7.43
C THR A 163 -17.49 0.16 7.65
N LEU A 164 -17.58 1.20 6.82
CA LEU A 164 -16.86 2.47 7.00
C LEU A 164 -17.71 3.45 7.81
N GLY A 165 -17.10 4.19 8.70
CA GLY A 165 -17.74 5.26 9.42
C GLY A 165 -17.74 6.59 8.66
N ARG A 166 -18.59 7.51 9.09
CA ARG A 166 -18.67 8.89 8.57
C ARG A 166 -17.30 9.57 8.47
N THR A 167 -16.42 9.33 9.45
CA THR A 167 -15.06 9.89 9.50
C THR A 167 -14.22 9.58 8.28
N PHE A 168 -14.39 8.40 7.66
CA PHE A 168 -13.67 8.04 6.43
C PHE A 168 -13.99 9.04 5.32
N PHE A 169 -15.27 9.27 5.06
CA PHE A 169 -15.74 10.13 3.98
C PHE A 169 -15.44 11.60 4.26
N GLU A 170 -15.63 12.06 5.50
CA GLU A 170 -15.34 13.43 5.92
C GLU A 170 -13.84 13.75 5.76
N SER A 171 -12.96 12.78 6.07
CA SER A 171 -11.51 12.99 5.99
C SER A 171 -10.99 13.28 4.57
N ILE A 172 -11.69 12.81 3.55
CA ILE A 172 -11.34 12.98 2.14
C ILE A 172 -12.29 13.90 1.39
N HIS A 173 -13.32 14.46 2.09
CA HIS A 173 -14.29 15.35 1.46
C HIS A 173 -13.62 16.64 0.95
N GLY A 174 -13.85 16.96 -0.31
CA GLY A 174 -13.21 18.08 -0.99
C GLY A 174 -11.76 17.85 -1.40
N CYS A 175 -11.16 16.71 -1.04
CA CYS A 175 -9.82 16.36 -1.49
C CYS A 175 -9.82 15.90 -2.95
N SER A 176 -8.75 16.22 -3.66
CA SER A 176 -8.49 15.72 -5.01
C SER A 176 -7.17 14.93 -5.01
N VAL A 177 -7.15 13.78 -5.64
CA VAL A 177 -5.91 12.99 -5.78
C VAL A 177 -4.79 13.81 -6.42
N LYS A 178 -5.13 14.74 -7.32
CA LYS A 178 -4.17 15.62 -8.00
C LYS A 178 -3.50 16.63 -7.08
N GLU A 179 -4.12 16.95 -5.95
CA GLU A 179 -3.56 17.85 -4.93
C GLU A 179 -2.79 17.07 -3.87
N MET A 180 -3.14 15.80 -3.68
CA MET A 180 -2.55 14.94 -2.65
C MET A 180 -1.24 14.30 -3.10
N LEU A 181 -1.06 14.02 -4.40
CA LEU A 181 0.02 13.20 -4.94
C LEU A 181 0.80 13.90 -6.05
N GLY A 182 2.03 13.43 -6.30
CA GLY A 182 2.85 13.81 -7.45
C GLY A 182 4.09 14.62 -7.12
N LYS A 183 4.44 14.78 -5.84
CA LYS A 183 5.68 15.48 -5.41
C LYS A 183 6.84 14.50 -5.20
N TYR A 184 6.54 13.23 -4.91
CA TYR A 184 7.56 12.18 -4.75
C TYR A 184 8.38 12.07 -6.03
N SER A 185 9.71 12.24 -5.93
CA SER A 185 10.60 12.39 -7.10
C SER A 185 11.47 11.17 -7.39
N LYS A 186 11.53 10.19 -6.48
CA LYS A 186 12.26 8.95 -6.71
C LYS A 186 11.49 7.97 -7.61
N ASN A 187 12.03 6.78 -7.82
CA ASN A 187 11.48 5.79 -8.75
C ASN A 187 10.12 5.25 -8.31
N VAL A 188 9.18 5.16 -9.24
CA VAL A 188 7.83 4.61 -9.05
C VAL A 188 7.55 3.52 -10.08
N LEU A 189 7.26 2.31 -9.62
CA LEU A 189 6.73 1.24 -10.47
C LEU A 189 5.21 1.17 -10.28
N ILE A 190 4.46 1.30 -11.37
CA ILE A 190 3.01 1.16 -11.37
C ILE A 190 2.67 -0.08 -12.18
N MET A 191 1.84 -0.97 -11.63
CA MET A 191 1.36 -2.18 -12.31
C MET A 191 -0.16 -2.18 -12.29
N HIS A 192 -0.80 -2.32 -13.46
CA HIS A 192 -2.27 -2.23 -13.56
C HIS A 192 -2.82 -3.14 -14.64
N GLY A 193 -3.93 -3.82 -14.34
CA GLY A 193 -4.69 -4.63 -15.27
C GLY A 193 -5.60 -3.79 -16.15
N VAL A 194 -5.67 -4.06 -17.44
CA VAL A 194 -6.56 -3.29 -18.35
C VAL A 194 -8.03 -3.67 -18.21
N GLU A 195 -8.32 -4.81 -17.60
CA GLU A 195 -9.68 -5.31 -17.37
C GLU A 195 -10.15 -5.02 -15.92
N ASP A 196 -9.45 -4.09 -15.22
CA ASP A 196 -9.83 -3.68 -13.86
C ASP A 196 -11.16 -2.90 -13.88
N ASP A 197 -12.20 -3.53 -13.34
CA ASP A 197 -13.56 -2.99 -13.25
C ASP A 197 -13.82 -2.26 -11.92
N VAL A 198 -12.86 -2.26 -10.98
CA VAL A 198 -12.93 -1.58 -9.69
C VAL A 198 -12.21 -0.24 -9.72
N VAL A 199 -10.98 -0.24 -10.21
CA VAL A 199 -10.13 0.96 -10.32
C VAL A 199 -9.88 1.30 -11.79
N PRO A 200 -10.40 2.44 -12.28
CA PRO A 200 -10.20 2.83 -13.67
C PRO A 200 -8.73 2.97 -14.03
N TYR A 201 -8.30 2.30 -15.10
CA TYR A 201 -6.92 2.29 -15.61
C TYR A 201 -6.36 3.71 -15.88
N GLU A 202 -7.24 4.67 -16.12
CA GLU A 202 -6.89 6.07 -16.35
C GLU A 202 -6.12 6.69 -15.17
N TYR A 203 -6.36 6.24 -13.94
CA TYR A 203 -5.62 6.70 -12.77
C TYR A 203 -4.17 6.23 -12.77
N ALA A 204 -3.90 5.01 -13.24
CA ALA A 204 -2.53 4.53 -13.43
C ALA A 204 -1.78 5.33 -14.51
N LYS A 205 -2.44 5.62 -15.63
CA LYS A 205 -1.88 6.50 -16.67
C LYS A 205 -1.64 7.93 -16.21
N TRP A 206 -2.54 8.43 -15.34
CA TRP A 206 -2.34 9.75 -14.75
C TRP A 206 -1.14 9.75 -13.80
N ALA A 207 -1.01 8.75 -12.94
CA ALA A 207 0.11 8.63 -12.01
C ALA A 207 1.46 8.52 -12.75
N GLU A 208 1.55 7.73 -13.83
CA GLU A 208 2.76 7.65 -14.66
C GLU A 208 3.19 9.01 -15.22
N LYS A 209 2.22 9.84 -15.61
CA LYS A 209 2.52 11.18 -16.16
C LYS A 209 2.83 12.21 -15.08
N THR A 210 2.41 11.95 -13.85
CA THR A 210 2.50 12.90 -12.74
C THR A 210 3.80 12.73 -11.97
N TYR A 211 4.18 11.49 -11.66
CA TYR A 211 5.46 11.22 -11.01
C TYR A 211 6.62 11.37 -11.99
N GLN A 212 7.68 12.02 -11.53
CA GLN A 212 8.82 12.37 -12.38
C GLN A 212 9.55 11.14 -12.94
N ASN A 213 9.67 10.08 -12.14
CA ASN A 213 10.41 8.86 -12.47
C ASN A 213 9.50 7.63 -12.37
N ALA A 214 8.33 7.68 -13.00
CA ALA A 214 7.38 6.58 -12.99
C ALA A 214 7.47 5.73 -14.24
N LYS A 215 7.23 4.43 -14.06
CA LYS A 215 7.03 3.46 -15.14
C LYS A 215 5.74 2.71 -14.92
N LEU A 216 4.84 2.71 -15.91
CA LEU A 216 3.62 1.92 -15.93
C LEU A 216 3.82 0.62 -16.69
N GLU A 217 3.62 -0.48 -16.00
CA GLU A 217 3.60 -1.83 -16.57
C GLU A 217 2.16 -2.31 -16.73
N ILE A 218 1.80 -2.59 -17.96
CA ILE A 218 0.44 -2.96 -18.34
C ILE A 218 0.29 -4.49 -18.25
N PHE A 219 -0.78 -4.91 -17.57
CA PHE A 219 -1.15 -6.31 -17.45
C PHE A 219 -2.42 -6.57 -18.27
N TYR A 220 -2.21 -7.10 -19.47
CA TYR A 220 -3.31 -7.54 -20.34
C TYR A 220 -3.97 -8.78 -19.76
N ASN A 221 -5.30 -8.90 -19.89
CA ASN A 221 -6.15 -9.97 -19.35
C ASN A 221 -6.10 -10.11 -17.82
N GLU A 222 -5.76 -9.03 -17.11
CA GLU A 222 -5.82 -8.96 -15.64
C GLU A 222 -6.79 -7.85 -15.22
N GLY A 223 -7.57 -8.14 -14.16
CA GLY A 223 -8.53 -7.23 -13.54
C GLY A 223 -8.01 -6.66 -12.22
N HIS A 224 -8.96 -6.34 -11.32
CA HIS A 224 -8.64 -5.96 -9.94
C HIS A 224 -8.32 -7.21 -9.11
N GLY A 225 -7.05 -7.41 -8.80
CA GLY A 225 -6.53 -8.68 -8.31
C GLY A 225 -6.03 -9.55 -9.47
N PHE A 226 -4.74 -9.85 -9.45
CA PHE A 226 -4.10 -10.58 -10.54
C PHE A 226 -4.29 -12.09 -10.40
N SER A 227 -4.32 -12.78 -11.54
CA SER A 227 -4.22 -14.23 -11.61
C SER A 227 -2.88 -14.73 -11.03
N GLU A 228 -2.73 -16.04 -10.84
CA GLU A 228 -1.46 -16.64 -10.40
C GLU A 228 -0.29 -16.26 -11.33
N ASN A 229 -0.51 -16.25 -12.64
CA ASN A 229 0.50 -15.84 -13.61
C ASN A 229 0.79 -14.33 -13.55
N GLY A 230 -0.24 -13.51 -13.35
CA GLY A 230 -0.10 -12.08 -13.13
C GLY A 230 0.71 -11.78 -11.87
N ASN A 231 0.44 -12.49 -10.78
CA ASN A 231 1.19 -12.35 -9.52
C ASN A 231 2.67 -12.74 -9.68
N ARG A 232 2.98 -13.84 -10.35
CA ARG A 232 4.39 -14.22 -10.63
C ARG A 232 5.12 -13.17 -11.47
N ARG A 233 4.44 -12.58 -12.45
CA ARG A 233 5.00 -11.48 -13.25
C ARG A 233 5.21 -10.22 -12.39
N MET A 234 4.24 -9.86 -11.55
CA MET A 234 4.34 -8.75 -10.60
C MET A 234 5.54 -8.93 -9.66
N GLU A 235 5.72 -10.12 -9.09
CA GLU A 235 6.83 -10.46 -8.21
C GLU A 235 8.19 -10.30 -8.93
N ALA A 236 8.32 -10.83 -10.15
CA ALA A 236 9.54 -10.71 -10.95
C ALA A 236 9.85 -9.24 -11.30
N MET A 237 8.84 -8.44 -11.64
CA MET A 237 8.99 -7.02 -11.93
C MET A 237 9.38 -6.22 -10.70
N THR A 238 8.78 -6.54 -9.54
CA THR A 238 9.13 -5.94 -8.25
C THR A 238 10.59 -6.22 -7.91
N MET A 239 11.06 -7.47 -8.05
CA MET A 239 12.47 -7.83 -7.86
C MET A 239 13.40 -7.02 -8.76
N TYR A 240 13.08 -6.96 -10.06
CA TYR A 240 13.87 -6.18 -11.01
C TYR A 240 13.94 -4.71 -10.61
N PHE A 241 12.81 -4.10 -10.28
CA PHE A 241 12.71 -2.71 -9.86
C PHE A 241 13.56 -2.40 -8.62
N VAL A 242 13.46 -3.24 -7.57
CA VAL A 242 14.28 -3.09 -6.36
C VAL A 242 15.77 -3.16 -6.68
N HIS A 243 16.19 -4.15 -7.47
CA HIS A 243 17.61 -4.27 -7.85
C HIS A 243 18.09 -3.14 -8.75
N ASP A 244 17.23 -2.57 -9.58
CA ASP A 244 17.59 -1.43 -10.45
C ASP A 244 17.77 -0.14 -9.63
N CYS A 245 16.92 0.09 -8.64
CA CYS A 245 17.05 1.23 -7.71
C CYS A 245 18.31 1.19 -6.84
N LEU A 246 18.91 0.01 -6.64
CA LEU A 246 20.11 -0.19 -5.78
C LEU A 246 21.44 -0.08 -6.56
N ARG A 247 21.41 0.14 -7.86
CA ARG A 247 22.60 0.31 -8.72
C ARG A 247 23.09 1.76 -8.77
#